data_8449e8ddcb5afc18e361d51202d45819
#
_entry.id   8449e8ddcb5afc18e361d51202d45819
#
_cell.length_a   1.000
_cell.length_b   1.000
_cell.length_c   1.000
_cell.angle_alpha   90.00
_cell.angle_beta   90.00
_cell.angle_gamma   90.00
#
_symmetry.space_group_name_H-M   'P 1'
#
loop_
_entity.id
_entity.type
_entity.pdbx_description
1 polymer ?
#
loop_
_entity_poly.entity_id
_entity_poly.type
_entity_poly.pdbx_seq_one_letter_code
_entity_poly.pdbx_strand_id
1 'polypeptide(L)'
;MHANPSIIDHRAITFVLSFSLLLSFVPTEAQKASDANALIRDVIRTTVPLIAPRGDRLPLYIWPARDLGTVDESEISMLMQQLDARGIAVIARWNPNDKAQMDQALSLARIQRKLNLPIAVDATSCTYSFFNGDPRTAHIDTKGEAFFDDSFGAGHKMGCPFAIDFRLEKMRQRIQTPVRAYKEAGLDLHFIFADWEIDGPIEWNGAWAHSKRCSRCREHIPDIDDFSAFQAALRRKRSQLQKDMLAQPVLEHFPEALVGNYGVYPDDGYRYWFDYFEKFVVGAPHKTDARARYRRWFPEFALTGYSFAMPVVYTWDYLFNWYEFANTDYRWFYNMLLIGSNAAQHTAEEVPIVPFVHWHTIALQTTGQTEVRQFSEDNYRELLWHLLLRGHDTFFMWSPQQEGLKESQLVQQVYAASHAYRNFLANGQVVTFAVPPQPGPVVSALRLGTQLLVRRTDFDDRETPVLLQVDGQTIDVHRLKGHCQVFELQQSR
;
A
#
# COMPACT_ATOMS: atom_id res chain seq x y z
N MET A 1 -43.03 -11.61 -17.19
CA MET A 1 -41.92 -11.42 -18.15
C MET A 1 -40.64 -11.44 -17.38
N HIS A 2 -39.96 -12.58 -17.40
CA HIS A 2 -38.71 -12.79 -16.64
C HIS A 2 -37.52 -12.29 -17.48
N ALA A 3 -36.84 -11.28 -17.00
CA ALA A 3 -35.56 -10.87 -17.56
C ALA A 3 -34.45 -11.74 -16.97
N ASN A 4 -33.79 -12.50 -17.83
CA ASN A 4 -32.60 -13.30 -17.53
C ASN A 4 -31.45 -12.39 -17.07
N PRO A 5 -30.73 -12.69 -15.99
CA PRO A 5 -29.51 -11.99 -15.68
C PRO A 5 -28.40 -12.45 -16.64
N SER A 6 -27.89 -11.51 -17.41
CA SER A 6 -26.81 -11.70 -18.36
C SER A 6 -25.56 -12.27 -17.68
N ILE A 7 -25.05 -13.30 -18.30
CA ILE A 7 -23.77 -13.96 -18.08
C ILE A 7 -22.65 -12.91 -18.06
N ILE A 8 -22.04 -12.70 -16.90
CA ILE A 8 -20.84 -11.87 -16.78
C ILE A 8 -19.68 -12.68 -17.35
N ASP A 9 -19.09 -12.12 -18.38
CA ASP A 9 -18.07 -12.71 -19.24
C ASP A 9 -16.82 -13.07 -18.41
N HIS A 10 -16.43 -14.33 -18.43
CA HIS A 10 -15.22 -14.88 -17.79
C HIS A 10 -13.89 -14.26 -18.27
N ARG A 11 -13.93 -13.29 -19.18
CA ARG A 11 -12.76 -12.64 -19.76
C ARG A 11 -12.02 -11.68 -18.82
N ALA A 12 -12.67 -11.21 -17.75
CA ALA A 12 -12.04 -10.30 -16.79
C ALA A 12 -10.96 -10.97 -15.92
N ILE A 13 -11.04 -12.29 -15.71
CA ILE A 13 -10.08 -13.04 -14.87
C ILE A 13 -8.74 -13.28 -15.58
N THR A 14 -8.74 -13.34 -16.90
CA THR A 14 -7.52 -13.55 -17.69
C THR A 14 -6.57 -12.36 -17.66
N PHE A 15 -7.04 -11.20 -17.22
CA PHE A 15 -6.30 -9.96 -17.33
C PHE A 15 -5.28 -9.72 -16.21
N VAL A 16 -5.54 -10.25 -15.02
CA VAL A 16 -4.61 -10.14 -13.88
C VAL A 16 -3.32 -10.93 -14.13
N LEU A 17 -3.41 -12.02 -14.89
CA LEU A 17 -2.26 -12.84 -15.27
C LEU A 17 -1.45 -12.30 -16.45
N SER A 18 -2.05 -11.45 -17.27
CA SER A 18 -1.35 -10.85 -18.42
C SER A 18 -0.33 -9.78 -18.02
N PHE A 19 -0.41 -9.24 -16.81
CA PHE A 19 0.56 -8.25 -16.34
C PHE A 19 1.95 -8.86 -16.05
N SER A 20 2.01 -10.15 -15.73
CA SER A 20 3.30 -10.87 -15.59
C SER A 20 3.94 -11.27 -16.93
N LEU A 21 3.20 -11.21 -18.04
CA LEU A 21 3.65 -11.67 -19.35
C LEU A 21 4.04 -10.56 -20.33
N LEU A 22 3.78 -9.29 -20.01
CA LEU A 22 4.20 -8.15 -20.86
C LEU A 22 5.65 -7.68 -20.62
N LEU A 23 6.41 -8.42 -19.81
CA LEU A 23 7.82 -8.14 -19.50
C LEU A 23 8.83 -8.89 -20.36
N SER A 24 8.50 -9.32 -21.57
CA SER A 24 9.43 -10.05 -22.44
C SER A 24 10.20 -9.18 -23.45
N PHE A 25 10.57 -7.96 -23.08
CA PHE A 25 11.77 -7.34 -23.61
C PHE A 25 12.78 -7.26 -22.46
N VAL A 26 13.76 -8.15 -22.44
CA VAL A 26 14.86 -8.13 -21.47
C VAL A 26 15.91 -7.12 -22.00
N PRO A 27 15.88 -5.85 -21.53
CA PRO A 27 16.97 -4.92 -21.82
C PRO A 27 18.24 -5.46 -21.16
N THR A 28 19.39 -5.17 -21.76
CA THR A 28 20.69 -5.51 -21.15
C THR A 28 20.84 -4.82 -19.80
N GLU A 29 21.61 -5.40 -18.88
CA GLU A 29 21.81 -4.80 -17.53
C GLU A 29 22.29 -3.36 -17.57
N ALA A 30 23.18 -3.02 -18.53
CA ALA A 30 23.66 -1.65 -18.73
C ALA A 30 22.53 -0.69 -19.18
N GLN A 31 21.56 -1.16 -19.94
CA GLN A 31 20.42 -0.36 -20.38
C GLN A 31 19.40 -0.14 -19.26
N LYS A 32 19.19 -1.15 -18.41
CA LYS A 32 18.36 -1.02 -17.20
C LYS A 32 18.97 -0.06 -16.18
N ALA A 33 20.28 -0.09 -16.00
CA ALA A 33 21.01 0.83 -15.11
C ALA A 33 20.99 2.27 -15.63
N SER A 34 21.14 2.45 -16.93
CA SER A 34 21.04 3.77 -17.59
C SER A 34 19.65 4.37 -17.43
N ASP A 35 18.60 3.57 -17.60
CA ASP A 35 17.21 4.02 -17.49
C ASP A 35 16.81 4.38 -16.06
N ALA A 36 17.26 3.60 -15.06
CA ALA A 36 17.00 3.91 -13.64
C ALA A 36 17.64 5.23 -13.22
N ASN A 37 18.91 5.47 -13.60
CA ASN A 37 19.58 6.71 -13.28
C ASN A 37 19.00 7.91 -14.06
N ALA A 38 18.50 7.71 -15.28
CA ALA A 38 17.80 8.74 -16.03
C ALA A 38 16.54 9.19 -15.29
N LEU A 39 15.70 8.26 -14.82
CA LEU A 39 14.51 8.57 -14.04
C LEU A 39 14.86 9.33 -12.76
N ILE A 40 15.89 8.90 -12.02
CA ILE A 40 16.33 9.57 -10.79
C ILE A 40 16.80 11.00 -11.06
N ARG A 41 17.61 11.23 -12.11
CA ARG A 41 18.01 12.59 -12.51
C ARG A 41 16.81 13.44 -12.91
N ASP A 42 15.83 12.86 -13.59
CA ASP A 42 14.59 13.56 -13.96
C ASP A 42 13.73 13.90 -12.73
N VAL A 43 13.61 12.98 -11.76
CA VAL A 43 12.97 13.27 -10.48
C VAL A 43 13.68 14.42 -9.77
N ILE A 44 15.01 14.41 -9.68
CA ILE A 44 15.78 15.50 -9.08
C ILE A 44 15.53 16.83 -9.80
N ARG A 45 15.49 16.82 -11.12
CA ARG A 45 15.29 18.04 -11.95
C ARG A 45 13.89 18.63 -11.80
N THR A 46 12.87 17.79 -11.60
CA THR A 46 11.46 18.20 -11.59
C THR A 46 10.89 18.42 -10.20
N THR A 47 11.63 18.04 -9.15
CA THR A 47 11.24 18.21 -7.75
C THR A 47 12.00 19.35 -7.09
N VAL A 48 11.51 19.83 -5.94
CA VAL A 48 12.07 20.99 -5.25
C VAL A 48 12.76 20.60 -3.94
N PRO A 49 13.89 21.20 -3.59
CA PRO A 49 14.49 21.01 -2.27
C PRO A 49 13.53 21.43 -1.15
N LEU A 50 13.65 20.76 -0.01
CA LEU A 50 12.95 21.16 1.21
C LEU A 50 13.46 22.52 1.69
N ILE A 51 12.59 23.29 2.36
CA ILE A 51 12.93 24.59 2.94
C ILE A 51 13.89 24.51 4.14
N ALA A 52 14.03 23.31 4.72
CA ALA A 52 14.92 22.99 5.82
C ALA A 52 15.21 21.48 5.78
N PRO A 53 16.26 20.99 6.46
CA PRO A 53 16.53 19.56 6.57
C PRO A 53 15.30 18.79 7.07
N ARG A 54 15.11 17.57 6.55
CA ARG A 54 13.99 16.71 6.86
C ARG A 54 13.85 16.41 8.37
N GLY A 55 14.97 16.30 9.08
CA GLY A 55 14.99 15.89 10.48
C GLY A 55 14.51 14.44 10.64
N ASP A 56 13.76 14.19 11.71
CA ASP A 56 13.24 12.85 12.03
C ASP A 56 11.98 12.46 11.25
N ARG A 57 11.42 13.37 10.44
CA ARG A 57 10.27 13.05 9.59
C ARG A 57 10.61 11.90 8.63
N LEU A 58 9.71 10.92 8.48
CA LEU A 58 9.91 9.85 7.52
C LEU A 58 10.04 10.40 6.09
N PRO A 59 10.99 9.86 5.29
CA PRO A 59 11.16 10.32 3.92
C PRO A 59 10.02 9.91 3.02
N LEU A 60 9.90 10.57 1.89
CA LEU A 60 9.08 10.12 0.78
C LEU A 60 9.76 8.94 0.09
N TYR A 61 9.01 7.87 -0.17
CA TYR A 61 9.45 6.70 -0.91
C TYR A 61 8.87 6.72 -2.33
N ILE A 62 9.73 6.61 -3.33
CA ILE A 62 9.34 6.58 -4.76
C ILE A 62 9.77 5.24 -5.34
N TRP A 63 8.84 4.29 -5.43
CA TRP A 63 9.18 2.93 -5.84
C TRP A 63 9.72 2.81 -7.28
N PRO A 64 9.19 3.55 -8.29
CA PRO A 64 9.79 3.52 -9.63
C PRO A 64 11.24 4.00 -9.69
N ALA A 65 11.66 4.85 -8.77
CA ALA A 65 13.02 5.41 -8.69
C ALA A 65 13.94 4.60 -7.76
N ARG A 66 13.71 3.30 -7.64
CA ARG A 66 14.57 2.38 -6.90
C ARG A 66 15.79 1.94 -7.73
N ASP A 67 16.81 1.43 -7.05
CA ASP A 67 18.04 0.91 -7.66
C ASP A 67 18.83 1.94 -8.46
N LEU A 68 19.67 2.71 -7.78
CA LEU A 68 20.73 3.44 -8.45
C LEU A 68 21.64 2.45 -9.20
N GLY A 69 21.72 2.60 -10.52
CA GLY A 69 22.57 1.75 -11.36
C GLY A 69 24.06 1.87 -11.03
N THR A 70 24.87 0.98 -11.59
CA THR A 70 26.34 0.97 -11.42
C THR A 70 26.95 2.19 -12.07
N VAL A 71 27.20 3.21 -11.27
CA VAL A 71 27.96 4.41 -11.59
C VAL A 71 29.03 4.59 -10.52
N ASP A 72 29.94 5.52 -10.73
CA ASP A 72 30.95 5.87 -9.77
C ASP A 72 30.34 6.25 -8.39
N GLU A 73 31.01 5.85 -7.30
CA GLU A 73 30.57 6.11 -5.92
C GLU A 73 30.32 7.61 -5.66
N SER A 74 31.12 8.49 -6.30
CA SER A 74 30.95 9.93 -6.16
C SER A 74 29.64 10.42 -6.79
N GLU A 75 29.27 9.91 -7.94
CA GLU A 75 28.01 10.23 -8.60
C GLU A 75 26.81 9.68 -7.81
N ILE A 76 26.87 8.45 -7.32
CA ILE A 76 25.84 7.87 -6.45
C ILE A 76 25.65 8.74 -5.20
N SER A 77 26.75 9.11 -4.54
CA SER A 77 26.72 9.95 -3.35
C SER A 77 26.05 11.30 -3.62
N MET A 78 26.36 11.93 -4.73
CA MET A 78 25.76 13.18 -5.14
C MET A 78 24.25 13.02 -5.41
N LEU A 79 23.82 11.98 -6.12
CA LEU A 79 22.41 11.72 -6.40
C LEU A 79 21.64 11.46 -5.09
N MET A 80 22.19 10.68 -4.17
CA MET A 80 21.58 10.41 -2.87
C MET A 80 21.39 11.68 -2.05
N GLN A 81 22.42 12.55 -1.98
CA GLN A 81 22.32 13.83 -1.28
C GLN A 81 21.29 14.76 -1.91
N GLN A 82 21.19 14.78 -3.24
CA GLN A 82 20.19 15.59 -3.93
C GLN A 82 18.77 15.07 -3.71
N LEU A 83 18.57 13.75 -3.62
CA LEU A 83 17.27 13.14 -3.27
C LEU A 83 16.91 13.45 -1.81
N ASP A 84 17.84 13.29 -0.86
CA ASP A 84 17.60 13.58 0.55
C ASP A 84 17.28 15.07 0.79
N ALA A 85 17.96 15.98 0.09
CA ALA A 85 17.63 17.41 0.12
C ALA A 85 16.19 17.70 -0.33
N ARG A 86 15.53 16.76 -1.03
CA ARG A 86 14.12 16.79 -1.45
C ARG A 86 13.21 15.95 -0.57
N GLY A 87 13.78 15.34 0.47
CA GLY A 87 13.09 14.44 1.38
C GLY A 87 12.82 13.05 0.83
N ILE A 88 13.48 12.65 -0.25
CA ILE A 88 13.26 11.36 -0.93
C ILE A 88 14.34 10.36 -0.49
N ALA A 89 13.90 9.18 -0.04
CA ALA A 89 14.81 8.08 0.28
C ALA A 89 15.13 7.24 -0.96
N VAL A 90 16.36 6.76 -1.02
CA VAL A 90 16.78 5.73 -1.97
C VAL A 90 16.38 4.36 -1.43
N ILE A 91 15.73 3.55 -2.27
CA ILE A 91 15.32 2.19 -1.94
C ILE A 91 16.20 1.20 -2.72
N ALA A 92 16.94 0.35 -2.03
CA ALA A 92 17.70 -0.74 -2.66
C ALA A 92 16.82 -1.99 -2.76
N ARG A 93 17.02 -2.79 -3.80
CA ARG A 93 16.28 -4.04 -3.97
C ARG A 93 17.07 -5.23 -3.47
N TRP A 94 16.45 -6.05 -2.64
CA TRP A 94 16.96 -7.37 -2.31
C TRP A 94 16.42 -8.43 -3.26
N ASN A 95 17.33 -9.18 -3.87
CA ASN A 95 16.99 -10.33 -4.68
C ASN A 95 17.93 -11.50 -4.34
N PRO A 96 17.51 -12.45 -3.50
CA PRO A 96 18.37 -13.54 -3.04
C PRO A 96 18.77 -14.52 -4.16
N ASN A 97 18.17 -14.40 -5.34
CA ASN A 97 18.52 -15.21 -6.50
C ASN A 97 19.53 -14.50 -7.44
N ASP A 98 19.88 -13.25 -7.14
CA ASP A 98 20.79 -12.43 -7.94
C ASP A 98 21.88 -11.81 -7.04
N LYS A 99 23.06 -12.45 -7.07
CA LYS A 99 24.20 -12.00 -6.26
C LYS A 99 24.64 -10.58 -6.61
N ALA A 100 24.64 -10.22 -7.89
CA ALA A 100 25.08 -8.88 -8.31
C ALA A 100 24.16 -7.80 -7.77
N GLN A 101 22.85 -8.02 -7.79
CA GLN A 101 21.87 -7.11 -7.21
C GLN A 101 22.01 -7.02 -5.68
N MET A 102 22.31 -8.13 -4.99
CA MET A 102 22.58 -8.11 -3.55
C MET A 102 23.87 -7.35 -3.20
N ASP A 103 24.93 -7.54 -3.96
CA ASP A 103 26.20 -6.81 -3.79
C ASP A 103 26.00 -5.31 -4.03
N GLN A 104 25.20 -4.93 -5.03
CA GLN A 104 24.81 -3.55 -5.29
C GLN A 104 24.00 -2.95 -4.13
N ALA A 105 23.01 -3.67 -3.60
CA ALA A 105 22.21 -3.21 -2.46
C ALA A 105 23.08 -2.95 -1.23
N LEU A 106 24.06 -3.82 -0.94
CA LEU A 106 25.04 -3.61 0.13
C LEU A 106 25.94 -2.39 -0.13
N SER A 107 26.37 -2.18 -1.37
CA SER A 107 27.17 -1.01 -1.74
C SER A 107 26.40 0.28 -1.53
N LEU A 108 25.15 0.34 -1.99
CA LEU A 108 24.25 1.50 -1.78
C LEU A 108 24.06 1.78 -0.27
N ALA A 109 23.80 0.75 0.53
CA ALA A 109 23.61 0.89 1.97
C ALA A 109 24.87 1.41 2.69
N ARG A 110 26.09 1.02 2.24
CA ARG A 110 27.34 1.59 2.77
C ARG A 110 27.47 3.07 2.46
N ILE A 111 27.06 3.51 1.26
CA ILE A 111 27.08 4.92 0.89
C ILE A 111 26.03 5.68 1.71
N GLN A 112 24.81 5.15 1.86
CA GLN A 112 23.79 5.74 2.72
C GLN A 112 24.28 5.94 4.15
N ARG A 113 24.91 4.92 4.75
CA ARG A 113 25.53 5.03 6.08
C ARG A 113 26.61 6.12 6.15
N LYS A 114 27.53 6.17 5.16
CA LYS A 114 28.59 7.17 5.08
C LYS A 114 28.04 8.60 5.01
N LEU A 115 26.87 8.76 4.37
CA LEU A 115 26.17 10.02 4.24
C LEU A 115 25.18 10.30 5.39
N ASN A 116 25.05 9.40 6.35
CA ASN A 116 24.06 9.44 7.44
C ASN A 116 22.61 9.53 6.92
N LEU A 117 22.32 8.75 5.88
CA LEU A 117 20.98 8.65 5.27
C LEU A 117 20.27 7.37 5.71
N PRO A 118 18.91 7.37 5.74
CA PRO A 118 18.17 6.18 6.07
C PRO A 118 18.36 5.08 5.01
N ILE A 119 18.56 3.86 5.47
CA ILE A 119 18.69 2.68 4.62
C ILE A 119 17.29 2.07 4.44
N ALA A 120 16.78 2.12 3.21
CA ALA A 120 15.48 1.57 2.84
C ALA A 120 15.63 0.45 1.79
N VAL A 121 14.80 -0.60 1.92
CA VAL A 121 14.90 -1.82 1.11
C VAL A 121 13.54 -2.27 0.60
N ASP A 122 13.50 -2.66 -0.68
CA ASP A 122 12.44 -3.45 -1.30
C ASP A 122 12.81 -4.94 -1.26
N ALA A 123 12.11 -5.71 -0.44
CA ALA A 123 12.31 -7.15 -0.25
C ALA A 123 11.30 -8.01 -1.02
N THR A 124 10.57 -7.45 -1.97
CA THR A 124 9.54 -8.16 -2.75
C THR A 124 10.03 -9.48 -3.33
N SER A 125 11.22 -9.48 -3.94
CA SER A 125 11.80 -10.71 -4.53
C SER A 125 12.17 -11.78 -3.50
N CYS A 126 12.21 -11.43 -2.21
CA CYS A 126 12.46 -12.39 -1.14
C CYS A 126 11.21 -13.17 -0.75
N THR A 127 10.03 -12.58 -0.90
CA THR A 127 8.76 -13.09 -0.35
C THR A 127 7.98 -13.95 -1.33
N TYR A 128 8.04 -13.64 -2.62
CA TYR A 128 7.25 -14.39 -3.61
C TYR A 128 7.65 -15.85 -3.73
N SER A 129 6.67 -16.73 -3.56
CA SER A 129 6.77 -18.16 -3.76
C SER A 129 5.42 -18.73 -4.14
N PHE A 130 5.11 -18.74 -5.42
CA PHE A 130 3.88 -19.36 -5.93
C PHE A 130 3.95 -20.87 -5.92
N PHE A 131 2.86 -21.52 -5.50
CA PHE A 131 2.66 -22.96 -5.63
C PHE A 131 1.62 -23.21 -6.67
N ASN A 132 1.98 -23.89 -7.69
CA ASN A 132 1.05 -24.34 -8.70
C ASN A 132 1.20 -25.86 -8.90
N GLY A 133 0.32 -26.62 -8.26
CA GLY A 133 0.27 -28.05 -8.40
C GLY A 133 1.42 -28.83 -7.74
N ASP A 134 2.12 -28.25 -6.76
CA ASP A 134 3.09 -28.99 -5.95
C ASP A 134 2.34 -30.06 -5.15
N PRO A 135 2.66 -31.38 -5.33
CA PRO A 135 1.95 -32.46 -4.67
C PRO A 135 1.93 -32.35 -3.14
N ARG A 136 2.95 -31.72 -2.53
CA ARG A 136 3.01 -31.50 -1.09
C ARG A 136 1.93 -30.57 -0.58
N THR A 137 1.41 -29.70 -1.45
CA THR A 137 0.35 -28.75 -1.10
C THR A 137 -1.04 -29.29 -1.37
N ALA A 138 -1.20 -30.46 -1.99
CA ALA A 138 -2.50 -30.99 -2.35
C ALA A 138 -3.48 -31.02 -1.17
N HIS A 139 -4.74 -30.69 -1.41
CA HIS A 139 -5.81 -31.04 -0.50
C HIS A 139 -5.93 -32.55 -0.39
N ILE A 140 -6.37 -33.04 0.77
CA ILE A 140 -6.64 -34.46 1.02
C ILE A 140 -8.12 -34.58 1.44
N ASP A 141 -8.88 -35.36 0.74
CA ASP A 141 -10.30 -35.60 1.09
C ASP A 141 -10.47 -36.62 2.24
N THR A 142 -11.70 -36.91 2.61
CA THR A 142 -12.03 -37.87 3.68
C THR A 142 -11.70 -39.31 3.34
N LYS A 143 -11.41 -39.63 2.08
CA LYS A 143 -10.98 -40.96 1.62
C LYS A 143 -9.44 -41.05 1.54
N GLY A 144 -8.73 -39.96 1.77
CA GLY A 144 -7.27 -39.89 1.63
C GLY A 144 -6.84 -39.57 0.18
N GLU A 145 -7.75 -39.21 -0.71
CA GLU A 145 -7.43 -38.89 -2.10
C GLU A 145 -6.94 -37.42 -2.21
N ALA A 146 -5.85 -37.22 -2.94
CA ALA A 146 -5.28 -35.91 -3.19
C ALA A 146 -6.03 -35.19 -4.33
N PHE A 147 -6.29 -33.89 -4.14
CA PHE A 147 -6.88 -33.04 -5.18
C PHE A 147 -6.38 -31.59 -5.07
N PHE A 148 -6.60 -30.82 -6.13
CA PHE A 148 -6.30 -29.38 -6.17
C PHE A 148 -7.55 -28.58 -6.43
N ASP A 149 -7.52 -27.33 -5.98
CA ASP A 149 -8.52 -26.31 -6.29
C ASP A 149 -8.12 -25.61 -7.60
N ASP A 150 -9.02 -25.55 -8.57
CA ASP A 150 -8.86 -24.88 -9.85
C ASP A 150 -9.75 -23.62 -9.99
N SER A 151 -10.41 -23.21 -8.90
CA SER A 151 -11.36 -22.09 -8.90
C SER A 151 -10.71 -20.72 -9.14
N PHE A 152 -9.40 -20.61 -8.94
CA PHE A 152 -8.68 -19.35 -9.19
C PHE A 152 -8.57 -19.01 -10.68
N GLY A 153 -8.45 -20.00 -11.54
CA GLY A 153 -8.39 -19.81 -12.98
C GLY A 153 -7.82 -21.03 -13.72
N ALA A 154 -8.04 -21.08 -15.01
CA ALA A 154 -7.58 -22.18 -15.85
C ALA A 154 -6.05 -22.34 -15.76
N GLY A 155 -5.61 -23.56 -15.49
CA GLY A 155 -4.18 -23.91 -15.35
C GLY A 155 -3.58 -23.63 -13.96
N HIS A 156 -4.35 -23.04 -13.03
CA HIS A 156 -3.92 -22.84 -11.65
C HIS A 156 -4.41 -23.99 -10.78
N LYS A 157 -3.47 -24.65 -10.10
CA LYS A 157 -3.74 -25.75 -9.17
C LYS A 157 -3.37 -25.30 -7.76
N MET A 158 -4.35 -24.73 -7.06
CA MET A 158 -4.17 -24.24 -5.71
C MET A 158 -4.28 -25.38 -4.70
N GLY A 159 -3.37 -25.39 -3.75
CA GLY A 159 -3.34 -26.41 -2.71
C GLY A 159 -3.99 -25.98 -1.41
N CYS A 160 -3.88 -26.83 -0.41
CA CYS A 160 -4.38 -26.58 0.93
C CYS A 160 -3.55 -25.50 1.63
N PRO A 161 -4.18 -24.44 2.20
CA PRO A 161 -3.47 -23.39 2.93
C PRO A 161 -2.73 -23.87 4.16
N PHE A 162 -3.10 -25.03 4.71
CA PHE A 162 -2.45 -25.65 5.86
C PHE A 162 -1.42 -26.74 5.48
N ALA A 163 -1.05 -26.82 4.20
CA ALA A 163 -0.02 -27.73 3.70
C ALA A 163 1.21 -27.02 3.15
N ILE A 164 1.39 -25.74 3.47
CA ILE A 164 2.43 -24.89 2.89
C ILE A 164 3.64 -24.70 3.82
N ASP A 165 3.60 -25.24 5.02
CA ASP A 165 4.59 -24.95 6.06
C ASP A 165 6.00 -25.50 5.74
N PHE A 166 6.11 -26.49 4.86
CA PHE A 166 7.40 -27.01 4.41
C PHE A 166 8.30 -25.97 3.71
N ARG A 167 7.73 -24.86 3.25
CA ARG A 167 8.46 -23.80 2.59
C ARG A 167 8.98 -22.70 3.55
N LEU A 168 8.45 -22.68 4.78
CA LEU A 168 8.69 -21.61 5.75
C LEU A 168 10.18 -21.36 5.97
N GLU A 169 10.94 -22.41 6.21
CA GLU A 169 12.38 -22.30 6.45
C GLU A 169 13.13 -21.68 5.26
N LYS A 170 12.81 -22.12 4.04
CA LYS A 170 13.43 -21.56 2.83
C LYS A 170 13.08 -20.08 2.64
N MET A 171 11.84 -19.69 2.88
CA MET A 171 11.42 -18.30 2.78
C MET A 171 12.09 -17.43 3.84
N ARG A 172 12.14 -17.92 5.08
CA ARG A 172 12.83 -17.25 6.18
C ARG A 172 14.31 -17.02 5.86
N GLN A 173 15.01 -18.02 5.32
CA GLN A 173 16.41 -17.92 4.92
C GLN A 173 16.63 -16.83 3.85
N ARG A 174 15.69 -16.66 2.92
CA ARG A 174 15.78 -15.61 1.89
C ARG A 174 15.78 -14.20 2.47
N ILE A 175 15.15 -13.99 3.61
CA ILE A 175 15.18 -12.71 4.35
C ILE A 175 16.38 -12.67 5.32
N GLN A 176 16.65 -13.74 6.06
CA GLN A 176 17.73 -13.77 7.05
C GLN A 176 19.11 -13.60 6.43
N THR A 177 19.33 -14.12 5.22
CA THR A 177 20.64 -14.00 4.56
C THR A 177 21.04 -12.54 4.31
N PRO A 178 20.24 -11.71 3.64
CA PRO A 178 20.57 -10.28 3.50
C PRO A 178 20.56 -9.52 4.82
N VAL A 179 19.65 -9.84 5.75
CA VAL A 179 19.60 -9.23 7.08
C VAL A 179 20.95 -9.42 7.82
N ARG A 180 21.46 -10.64 7.85
CA ARG A 180 22.78 -10.94 8.46
C ARG A 180 23.90 -10.20 7.75
N ALA A 181 23.90 -10.19 6.41
CA ALA A 181 24.94 -9.49 5.65
C ALA A 181 24.96 -7.98 5.97
N TYR A 182 23.79 -7.35 6.15
CA TYR A 182 23.72 -5.96 6.59
C TYR A 182 24.23 -5.78 8.02
N LYS A 183 23.84 -6.65 8.94
CA LYS A 183 24.29 -6.62 10.33
C LYS A 183 25.80 -6.80 10.45
N GLU A 184 26.37 -7.76 9.75
CA GLU A 184 27.82 -8.04 9.70
C GLU A 184 28.60 -6.87 9.08
N ALA A 185 28.02 -6.17 8.10
CA ALA A 185 28.58 -4.96 7.52
C ALA A 185 28.42 -3.72 8.43
N GLY A 186 27.79 -3.86 9.61
CA GLY A 186 27.51 -2.77 10.56
C GLY A 186 26.50 -1.74 10.01
N LEU A 187 25.61 -2.14 9.12
CA LEU A 187 24.57 -1.28 8.53
C LEU A 187 23.30 -1.37 9.37
N ASP A 188 22.65 -0.24 9.60
CA ASP A 188 21.34 -0.19 10.27
C ASP A 188 20.23 -0.09 9.25
N LEU A 189 19.29 -1.06 9.28
CA LEU A 189 18.14 -1.04 8.42
C LEU A 189 17.03 -0.18 9.04
N HIS A 190 16.56 0.83 8.30
CA HIS A 190 15.53 1.75 8.80
C HIS A 190 14.14 1.45 8.27
N PHE A 191 14.04 0.97 7.03
CA PHE A 191 12.78 0.69 6.38
C PHE A 191 12.90 -0.52 5.45
N ILE A 192 11.99 -1.47 5.58
CA ILE A 192 11.87 -2.59 4.67
C ILE A 192 10.42 -2.79 4.27
N PHE A 193 10.21 -2.82 2.99
CA PHE A 193 8.94 -3.02 2.34
C PHE A 193 8.95 -4.31 1.53
N ALA A 194 7.82 -5.00 1.47
CA ALA A 194 7.58 -6.07 0.52
C ALA A 194 6.25 -5.83 -0.19
N ASP A 195 6.22 -6.08 -1.48
CA ASP A 195 5.00 -6.24 -2.26
C ASP A 195 4.67 -7.73 -2.34
N TRP A 196 4.19 -8.27 -1.24
CA TRP A 196 3.72 -9.65 -1.16
C TRP A 196 2.19 -9.66 -1.25
N GLU A 197 1.74 -9.54 -2.47
CA GLU A 197 0.36 -9.24 -2.79
C GLU A 197 -0.55 -10.44 -2.58
N ILE A 198 -0.24 -11.55 -3.21
CA ILE A 198 -1.06 -12.75 -3.16
C ILE A 198 -0.20 -13.97 -2.80
N ASP A 199 -0.68 -14.75 -1.86
CA ASP A 199 -0.18 -16.08 -1.58
C ASP A 199 -1.28 -17.11 -1.85
N GLY A 200 -1.51 -17.37 -3.11
CA GLY A 200 -2.45 -18.33 -3.69
C GLY A 200 -3.45 -18.98 -2.72
N PRO A 201 -3.09 -20.09 -2.08
CA PRO A 201 -4.03 -20.83 -1.25
C PRO A 201 -4.59 -20.06 -0.05
N ILE A 202 -3.88 -19.03 0.42
CA ILE A 202 -4.27 -18.28 1.62
C ILE A 202 -5.18 -17.12 1.30
N GLU A 203 -5.08 -16.59 0.08
CA GLU A 203 -5.75 -15.35 -0.29
C GLU A 203 -7.03 -15.54 -1.09
N TRP A 204 -7.27 -16.76 -1.56
CA TRP A 204 -8.38 -17.01 -2.47
C TRP A 204 -9.64 -17.49 -1.75
N ASN A 205 -10.60 -16.64 -1.58
CA ASN A 205 -11.90 -16.99 -0.96
C ASN A 205 -12.70 -18.02 -1.76
N GLY A 206 -12.52 -18.10 -3.07
CA GLY A 206 -13.10 -19.14 -3.92
C GLY A 206 -12.70 -20.56 -3.55
N ALA A 207 -11.58 -20.72 -2.84
CA ALA A 207 -11.12 -21.98 -2.29
C ALA A 207 -12.03 -22.58 -1.20
N TRP A 208 -13.02 -21.83 -0.70
CA TRP A 208 -13.90 -22.29 0.37
C TRP A 208 -14.59 -23.62 0.08
N ALA A 209 -15.14 -23.78 -1.14
CA ALA A 209 -15.81 -25.01 -1.55
C ALA A 209 -14.87 -26.23 -1.51
N HIS A 210 -13.63 -26.07 -1.96
CA HIS A 210 -12.60 -27.12 -1.96
C HIS A 210 -12.06 -27.35 -0.56
N SER A 211 -11.87 -26.32 0.23
CA SER A 211 -11.40 -26.41 1.62
C SER A 211 -12.39 -27.19 2.51
N LYS A 212 -13.70 -27.06 2.28
CA LYS A 212 -14.72 -27.86 2.99
C LYS A 212 -14.61 -29.38 2.73
N ARG A 213 -14.07 -29.79 1.60
CA ARG A 213 -13.83 -31.20 1.27
C ARG A 213 -12.53 -31.73 1.84
N CYS A 214 -11.61 -30.83 2.22
CA CYS A 214 -10.28 -31.19 2.69
C CYS A 214 -10.30 -31.56 4.18
N SER A 215 -9.84 -32.75 4.54
CA SER A 215 -9.73 -33.20 5.94
C SER A 215 -8.84 -32.29 6.77
N ARG A 216 -7.69 -31.86 6.22
CA ARG A 216 -6.76 -30.94 6.89
C ARG A 216 -7.37 -29.55 7.13
N CYS A 217 -8.10 -29.00 6.15
CA CYS A 217 -8.78 -27.73 6.36
C CYS A 217 -9.86 -27.82 7.45
N ARG A 218 -10.61 -28.93 7.48
CA ARG A 218 -11.61 -29.20 8.54
C ARG A 218 -11.00 -29.31 9.92
N GLU A 219 -9.83 -29.91 10.02
CA GLU A 219 -9.10 -30.01 11.27
C GLU A 219 -8.67 -28.63 11.82
N HIS A 220 -8.22 -27.74 10.93
CA HIS A 220 -7.74 -26.40 11.29
C HIS A 220 -8.84 -25.34 11.41
N ILE A 221 -10.01 -25.61 10.83
CA ILE A 221 -11.15 -24.70 10.84
C ILE A 221 -12.38 -25.50 11.24
N PRO A 222 -12.67 -25.66 12.54
CA PRO A 222 -13.81 -26.45 13.02
C PRO A 222 -15.14 -26.00 12.42
N ASP A 223 -15.35 -24.68 12.31
CA ASP A 223 -16.56 -24.06 11.75
C ASP A 223 -16.40 -23.74 10.25
N ILE A 224 -15.74 -24.60 9.48
CA ILE A 224 -15.44 -24.35 8.06
C ILE A 224 -16.68 -24.16 7.19
N ASP A 225 -17.83 -24.60 7.64
CA ASP A 225 -19.11 -24.38 6.95
C ASP A 225 -19.65 -22.95 7.12
N ASP A 226 -19.10 -22.17 8.08
CA ASP A 226 -19.25 -20.72 8.14
C ASP A 226 -18.16 -20.04 7.32
N PHE A 227 -18.58 -19.28 6.31
CA PHE A 227 -17.66 -18.55 5.43
C PHE A 227 -16.82 -17.52 6.18
N SER A 228 -17.39 -16.86 7.19
CA SER A 228 -16.66 -15.88 8.00
C SER A 228 -15.57 -16.52 8.84
N ALA A 229 -15.82 -17.71 9.38
CA ALA A 229 -14.82 -18.49 10.11
C ALA A 229 -13.68 -18.94 9.18
N PHE A 230 -14.01 -19.36 7.96
CA PHE A 230 -13.03 -19.68 6.93
C PHE A 230 -12.14 -18.48 6.60
N GLN A 231 -12.73 -17.32 6.30
CA GLN A 231 -11.97 -16.10 6.00
C GLN A 231 -11.06 -15.67 7.17
N ALA A 232 -11.60 -15.71 8.38
CA ALA A 232 -10.82 -15.36 9.57
C ALA A 232 -9.63 -16.30 9.80
N ALA A 233 -9.80 -17.60 9.52
CA ALA A 233 -8.70 -18.57 9.59
C ALA A 233 -7.62 -18.30 8.55
N LEU A 234 -7.99 -17.98 7.31
CA LEU A 234 -7.04 -17.63 6.26
C LEU A 234 -6.28 -16.34 6.61
N ARG A 235 -6.97 -15.29 7.10
CA ARG A 235 -6.32 -14.03 7.53
C ARG A 235 -5.31 -14.29 8.66
N ARG A 236 -5.68 -15.08 9.67
CA ARG A 236 -4.73 -15.46 10.74
C ARG A 236 -3.52 -16.21 10.19
N LYS A 237 -3.74 -17.19 9.31
CA LYS A 237 -2.65 -17.97 8.69
C LYS A 237 -1.71 -17.07 7.90
N ARG A 238 -2.26 -16.13 7.11
CA ARG A 238 -1.46 -15.15 6.38
C ARG A 238 -0.67 -14.25 7.31
N SER A 239 -1.31 -13.67 8.31
CA SER A 239 -0.64 -12.77 9.25
C SER A 239 0.51 -13.49 9.99
N GLN A 240 0.30 -14.73 10.42
CA GLN A 240 1.36 -15.53 11.02
C GLN A 240 2.52 -15.78 10.03
N LEU A 241 2.19 -16.11 8.78
CA LEU A 241 3.18 -16.32 7.74
C LEU A 241 4.02 -15.06 7.50
N GLN A 242 3.39 -13.89 7.45
CA GLN A 242 4.07 -12.61 7.28
C GLN A 242 5.01 -12.29 8.45
N LYS A 243 4.58 -12.58 9.67
CA LYS A 243 5.41 -12.47 10.86
C LYS A 243 6.66 -13.36 10.76
N ASP A 244 6.45 -14.65 10.52
CA ASP A 244 7.52 -15.65 10.56
C ASP A 244 8.53 -15.50 9.42
N MET A 245 8.06 -14.98 8.27
CA MET A 245 8.88 -14.87 7.06
C MET A 245 9.52 -13.51 6.84
N LEU A 246 8.91 -12.43 7.32
CA LEU A 246 9.39 -11.08 7.06
C LEU A 246 9.65 -10.29 8.35
N ALA A 247 8.62 -10.05 9.17
CA ALA A 247 8.77 -9.14 10.31
C ALA A 247 9.77 -9.65 11.35
N GLN A 248 9.59 -10.86 11.84
CA GLN A 248 10.44 -11.43 12.88
C GLN A 248 11.91 -11.55 12.45
N PRO A 249 12.26 -12.10 11.27
CA PRO A 249 13.65 -12.19 10.84
C PRO A 249 14.37 -10.84 10.73
N VAL A 250 13.64 -9.76 10.45
CA VAL A 250 14.21 -8.41 10.41
C VAL A 250 14.35 -7.84 11.81
N LEU A 251 13.27 -7.85 12.60
CA LEU A 251 13.22 -7.20 13.92
C LEU A 251 14.11 -7.88 14.98
N GLU A 252 14.43 -9.16 14.82
CA GLU A 252 15.45 -9.84 15.64
C GLU A 252 16.84 -9.21 15.53
N HIS A 253 17.14 -8.55 14.41
CA HIS A 253 18.45 -7.92 14.17
C HIS A 253 18.39 -6.40 14.15
N PHE A 254 17.26 -5.84 13.77
CA PHE A 254 16.98 -4.40 13.62
C PHE A 254 15.65 -4.05 14.30
N PRO A 255 15.59 -4.01 15.64
CA PRO A 255 14.34 -3.83 16.38
C PRO A 255 13.62 -2.51 16.11
N GLU A 256 14.38 -1.47 15.69
CA GLU A 256 13.84 -0.14 15.37
C GLU A 256 13.45 0.01 13.89
N ALA A 257 13.64 -1.03 13.07
CA ALA A 257 13.30 -0.95 11.66
C ALA A 257 11.78 -0.88 11.44
N LEU A 258 11.38 -0.06 10.50
CA LEU A 258 10.02 -0.09 9.97
C LEU A 258 9.89 -1.25 8.98
N VAL A 259 9.08 -2.23 9.33
CA VAL A 259 8.84 -3.44 8.53
C VAL A 259 7.36 -3.52 8.17
N GLY A 260 7.06 -3.68 6.90
CA GLY A 260 5.68 -3.80 6.46
C GLY A 260 5.53 -4.39 5.06
N ASN A 261 4.28 -4.59 4.67
CA ASN A 261 3.91 -5.16 3.39
C ASN A 261 2.74 -4.39 2.78
N TYR A 262 2.82 -4.19 1.49
CA TYR A 262 1.72 -3.74 0.67
C TYR A 262 0.49 -4.66 0.80
N GLY A 263 -0.69 -4.08 0.83
CA GLY A 263 -1.93 -4.84 0.91
C GLY A 263 -2.23 -5.49 2.24
N VAL A 264 -1.36 -5.27 3.23
CA VAL A 264 -1.73 -5.61 4.58
C VAL A 264 -2.13 -4.36 5.29
N TYR A 265 -3.30 -4.31 5.72
CA TYR A 265 -3.97 -3.18 6.04
C TYR A 265 -4.99 -3.46 6.91
N PRO A 266 -5.49 -2.44 7.39
CA PRO A 266 -6.71 -2.52 7.85
C PRO A 266 -7.66 -2.02 6.92
N ASP A 267 -8.09 -2.70 6.09
CA ASP A 267 -9.20 -2.27 5.44
C ASP A 267 -10.21 -3.19 5.60
N ASP A 268 -11.11 -2.90 5.18
CA ASP A 268 -11.91 -3.49 4.75
C ASP A 268 -12.83 -3.06 4.06
N GLY A 269 -12.56 -2.53 3.45
CA GLY A 269 -13.23 -2.13 2.47
C GLY A 269 -13.20 -2.87 1.39
N TYR A 270 -13.54 -2.45 0.49
CA TYR A 270 -13.38 -2.86 -0.66
C TYR A 270 -12.23 -2.31 -1.15
N ARG A 271 -11.30 -2.91 -0.92
CA ARG A 271 -10.21 -2.51 -1.48
C ARG A 271 -9.55 -3.61 -2.08
N TYR A 272 -9.03 -3.44 -3.12
CA TYR A 272 -8.10 -4.25 -3.76
C TYR A 272 -8.48 -5.73 -3.87
N TRP A 273 -7.57 -6.65 -3.70
CA TRP A 273 -7.78 -8.05 -4.00
C TRP A 273 -8.77 -8.74 -3.09
N PHE A 274 -8.77 -8.43 -1.80
CA PHE A 274 -9.52 -9.20 -0.86
C PHE A 274 -11.01 -9.02 -1.02
N ASP A 275 -11.43 -7.78 -1.14
CA ASP A 275 -12.85 -7.52 -1.31
C ASP A 275 -13.34 -7.85 -2.71
N TYR A 276 -12.45 -7.82 -3.67
CA TYR A 276 -12.74 -8.32 -5.01
C TYR A 276 -13.00 -9.82 -5.00
N PHE A 277 -12.19 -10.59 -4.31
CA PHE A 277 -12.36 -12.04 -4.20
C PHE A 277 -13.59 -12.43 -3.40
N GLU A 278 -13.86 -11.73 -2.34
CA GLU A 278 -15.05 -11.95 -1.52
C GLU A 278 -16.35 -11.84 -2.29
N LYS A 279 -16.39 -10.95 -3.27
CA LYS A 279 -17.59 -10.77 -4.09
C LYS A 279 -18.01 -11.89 -4.96
N PHE A 280 -17.07 -12.64 -5.44
CA PHE A 280 -17.29 -13.63 -6.47
C PHE A 280 -17.40 -15.05 -5.95
N VAL A 281 -17.48 -15.25 -4.65
CA VAL A 281 -17.63 -16.57 -4.05
C VAL A 281 -19.06 -17.06 -4.23
N VAL A 282 -19.24 -18.02 -5.11
CA VAL A 282 -20.54 -18.68 -5.34
C VAL A 282 -20.95 -19.43 -4.07
N GLY A 283 -22.16 -19.17 -3.60
CA GLY A 283 -22.71 -19.82 -2.41
C GLY A 283 -22.29 -19.18 -1.08
N ALA A 284 -21.49 -18.10 -1.08
CA ALA A 284 -21.24 -17.32 0.11
C ALA A 284 -22.55 -16.71 0.64
N PRO A 285 -22.75 -16.68 1.97
CA PRO A 285 -24.02 -16.25 2.56
C PRO A 285 -24.25 -14.74 2.47
N HIS A 286 -23.23 -13.96 2.15
CA HIS A 286 -23.35 -12.51 2.08
C HIS A 286 -23.24 -12.01 0.64
N LYS A 287 -24.17 -11.15 0.32
CA LYS A 287 -24.07 -10.34 -0.89
C LYS A 287 -23.07 -9.25 -0.60
N THR A 288 -21.94 -9.32 -1.23
CA THR A 288 -21.00 -8.23 -1.16
C THR A 288 -21.50 -7.09 -2.03
N ASP A 289 -21.82 -5.99 -1.40
CA ASP A 289 -21.90 -4.72 -2.06
C ASP A 289 -20.48 -4.33 -2.44
N ALA A 290 -20.28 -4.08 -3.72
CA ALA A 290 -18.98 -3.73 -4.22
C ALA A 290 -18.47 -2.36 -3.82
N ARG A 291 -19.26 -1.60 -3.09
CA ARG A 291 -18.87 -0.30 -2.59
C ARG A 291 -18.04 -0.46 -1.34
N ALA A 292 -17.06 0.43 -1.20
CA ALA A 292 -16.22 0.45 -0.03
C ALA A 292 -17.04 0.50 1.26
N ARG A 293 -16.95 -0.55 2.03
CA ARG A 293 -17.51 -0.62 3.37
C ARG A 293 -16.36 -0.80 4.32
N TYR A 294 -16.12 0.24 5.10
CA TYR A 294 -14.98 0.27 5.98
C TYR A 294 -15.32 -0.44 7.27
N ARG A 295 -14.56 -1.43 7.61
CA ARG A 295 -14.57 -2.08 8.91
C ARG A 295 -13.29 -1.70 9.66
N ARG A 296 -13.23 -2.00 10.91
CA ARG A 296 -12.02 -1.83 11.69
C ARG A 296 -10.88 -2.66 11.10
N TRP A 297 -9.67 -2.27 11.36
CA TRP A 297 -8.52 -3.10 11.18
C TRP A 297 -8.86 -4.49 11.63
N PHE A 298 -8.57 -5.44 10.80
CA PHE A 298 -8.77 -6.80 11.20
C PHE A 298 -7.84 -7.11 12.38
N PRO A 299 -8.35 -7.84 13.41
CA PRO A 299 -7.56 -8.12 14.61
C PRO A 299 -6.24 -8.84 14.30
N GLU A 300 -6.20 -9.50 13.15
CA GLU A 300 -5.05 -10.25 12.68
C GLU A 300 -3.84 -9.39 12.29
N PHE A 301 -4.02 -8.08 12.09
CA PHE A 301 -2.89 -7.20 11.79
C PHE A 301 -1.80 -7.26 12.87
N ALA A 302 -2.17 -7.24 14.14
CA ALA A 302 -1.22 -7.36 15.23
C ALA A 302 -0.40 -8.66 15.17
N LEU A 303 -0.95 -9.71 14.57
CA LEU A 303 -0.25 -10.98 14.38
C LEU A 303 0.84 -10.92 13.31
N THR A 304 0.84 -9.93 12.44
CA THR A 304 1.88 -9.76 11.40
C THR A 304 3.23 -9.34 11.98
N GLY A 305 3.22 -8.73 13.16
CA GLY A 305 4.41 -8.12 13.77
C GLY A 305 4.96 -6.94 12.97
N TYR A 306 4.20 -6.38 12.05
CA TYR A 306 4.63 -5.20 11.28
C TYR A 306 4.69 -3.97 12.15
N SER A 307 5.70 -3.14 11.92
CA SER A 307 5.97 -1.92 12.66
C SER A 307 5.55 -0.65 11.94
N PHE A 308 4.97 -0.76 10.75
CA PHE A 308 4.24 0.32 10.10
C PHE A 308 3.02 -0.21 9.33
N ALA A 309 2.04 0.66 9.14
CA ALA A 309 0.82 0.37 8.39
C ALA A 309 0.94 0.88 6.95
N MET A 310 0.51 0.07 5.97
CA MET A 310 0.57 0.43 4.55
C MET A 310 -0.79 0.27 3.86
N PRO A 311 -1.74 1.17 4.13
CA PRO A 311 -3.01 1.14 3.44
C PRO A 311 -2.83 1.44 1.95
N VAL A 312 -3.59 0.73 1.12
CA VAL A 312 -3.60 0.94 -0.33
C VAL A 312 -4.54 2.10 -0.67
N VAL A 313 -3.98 3.26 -0.97
CA VAL A 313 -4.74 4.47 -1.26
C VAL A 313 -4.66 4.78 -2.75
N TYR A 314 -5.21 3.89 -3.52
CA TYR A 314 -5.54 4.09 -4.94
C TYR A 314 -6.74 3.22 -5.31
N THR A 315 -7.30 3.41 -6.49
CA THR A 315 -8.50 2.69 -6.91
C THR A 315 -8.39 2.26 -8.37
N TRP A 316 -9.17 1.25 -8.77
CA TRP A 316 -9.21 0.72 -10.12
C TRP A 316 -10.32 1.40 -10.94
N ASP A 317 -10.21 1.38 -12.26
CA ASP A 317 -11.16 2.00 -13.17
C ASP A 317 -12.61 1.53 -12.97
N TYR A 318 -12.81 0.24 -12.69
CA TYR A 318 -14.16 -0.26 -12.41
C TYR A 318 -14.72 0.25 -11.09
N LEU A 319 -13.89 0.56 -10.09
CA LEU A 319 -14.32 1.20 -8.84
C LEU A 319 -14.81 2.62 -9.09
N PHE A 320 -14.24 3.31 -10.05
CA PHE A 320 -14.72 4.63 -10.46
C PHE A 320 -16.20 4.60 -10.84
N ASN A 321 -16.67 3.54 -11.47
CA ASN A 321 -18.06 3.40 -11.90
C ASN A 321 -19.03 2.94 -10.79
N TRP A 322 -18.53 2.62 -9.59
CA TRP A 322 -19.39 2.19 -8.49
C TRP A 322 -20.07 3.34 -7.74
N TYR A 323 -19.49 4.52 -7.84
CA TYR A 323 -20.02 5.71 -7.21
C TYR A 323 -20.68 6.59 -8.27
N GLU A 324 -21.96 6.84 -8.09
CA GLU A 324 -22.77 7.65 -9.02
C GLU A 324 -22.65 9.16 -8.75
N PHE A 325 -21.45 9.64 -8.38
CA PHE A 325 -21.20 11.06 -8.22
C PHE A 325 -21.03 11.71 -9.60
N ALA A 326 -21.74 12.79 -9.88
CA ALA A 326 -21.58 13.56 -11.11
C ALA A 326 -20.18 14.19 -11.22
N ASN A 327 -19.61 14.61 -10.08
CA ASN A 327 -18.25 15.14 -10.01
C ASN A 327 -17.23 13.98 -10.10
N THR A 328 -16.47 13.93 -11.18
CA THR A 328 -15.52 12.84 -11.47
C THR A 328 -14.33 12.84 -10.53
N ASP A 329 -13.83 14.01 -10.15
CA ASP A 329 -12.74 14.12 -9.17
C ASP A 329 -13.18 13.62 -7.80
N TYR A 330 -14.44 13.91 -7.41
CA TYR A 330 -14.98 13.42 -6.16
C TYR A 330 -15.14 11.90 -6.12
N ARG A 331 -15.38 11.23 -7.25
CA ARG A 331 -15.41 9.77 -7.32
C ARG A 331 -14.07 9.17 -6.90
N TRP A 332 -12.97 9.70 -7.43
CA TRP A 332 -11.61 9.27 -7.05
C TRP A 332 -11.30 9.62 -5.59
N PHE A 333 -11.51 10.89 -5.26
CA PHE A 333 -11.17 11.45 -3.96
C PHE A 333 -11.90 10.76 -2.82
N TYR A 334 -13.20 10.53 -2.97
CA TYR A 334 -14.05 9.94 -1.94
C TYR A 334 -13.55 8.57 -1.50
N ASN A 335 -13.36 7.66 -2.45
CA ASN A 335 -12.92 6.30 -2.13
C ASN A 335 -11.54 6.28 -1.47
N MET A 336 -10.57 7.01 -2.03
CA MET A 336 -9.21 7.04 -1.51
C MET A 336 -9.12 7.69 -0.13
N LEU A 337 -9.87 8.79 0.09
CA LEU A 337 -9.90 9.44 1.38
C LEU A 337 -10.58 8.61 2.46
N LEU A 338 -11.62 7.84 2.10
CA LEU A 338 -12.24 6.90 3.02
C LEU A 338 -11.25 5.82 3.47
N ILE A 339 -10.50 5.21 2.55
CA ILE A 339 -9.48 4.21 2.88
C ILE A 339 -8.45 4.80 3.84
N GLY A 340 -7.86 5.95 3.49
CA GLY A 340 -6.88 6.61 4.34
C GLY A 340 -7.43 6.98 5.71
N SER A 341 -8.64 7.54 5.75
CA SER A 341 -9.30 7.92 7.01
C SER A 341 -9.58 6.71 7.90
N ASN A 342 -10.06 5.61 7.32
CA ASN A 342 -10.30 4.38 8.06
C ASN A 342 -9.00 3.81 8.62
N ALA A 343 -7.95 3.76 7.81
CA ALA A 343 -6.63 3.30 8.26
C ALA A 343 -6.13 4.15 9.44
N ALA A 344 -6.16 5.46 9.32
CA ALA A 344 -5.69 6.36 10.36
C ALA A 344 -6.53 6.27 11.65
N GLN A 345 -7.85 6.18 11.52
CA GLN A 345 -8.74 6.08 12.68
C GLN A 345 -8.53 4.79 13.49
N HIS A 346 -8.03 3.74 12.87
CA HIS A 346 -7.98 2.41 13.49
C HIS A 346 -6.54 1.87 13.64
N THR A 347 -5.54 2.61 13.24
CA THR A 347 -4.14 2.30 13.51
C THR A 347 -3.75 2.83 14.89
N ALA A 348 -2.98 2.06 15.64
CA ALA A 348 -2.44 2.50 16.92
C ALA A 348 -1.51 3.71 16.73
N GLU A 349 -1.54 4.63 17.68
CA GLU A 349 -0.84 5.93 17.58
C GLU A 349 0.68 5.76 17.39
N GLU A 350 1.26 4.72 17.98
CA GLU A 350 2.68 4.39 17.89
C GLU A 350 3.10 3.74 16.56
N VAL A 351 2.14 3.37 15.70
CA VAL A 351 2.41 2.69 14.42
C VAL A 351 2.37 3.71 13.29
N PRO A 352 3.50 4.04 12.66
CA PRO A 352 3.52 4.95 11.53
C PRO A 352 2.66 4.46 10.37
N ILE A 353 2.02 5.37 9.67
CA ILE A 353 1.18 5.08 8.50
C ILE A 353 1.86 5.60 7.25
N VAL A 354 2.27 4.68 6.39
CA VAL A 354 2.91 4.95 5.09
C VAL A 354 1.98 4.46 3.99
N PRO A 355 1.02 5.26 3.53
CA PRO A 355 0.07 4.82 2.52
C PRO A 355 0.76 4.54 1.20
N PHE A 356 0.33 3.46 0.56
CA PHE A 356 0.72 3.11 -0.79
C PHE A 356 -0.17 3.88 -1.76
N VAL A 357 0.36 4.94 -2.35
CA VAL A 357 -0.42 5.89 -3.16
C VAL A 357 -0.15 5.76 -4.64
N HIS A 358 -1.19 6.00 -5.43
CA HIS A 358 -1.12 6.13 -6.87
C HIS A 358 -2.15 7.15 -7.37
N TRP A 359 -1.76 7.98 -8.34
CA TRP A 359 -2.57 9.06 -8.85
C TRP A 359 -3.86 8.60 -9.53
N HIS A 360 -3.78 7.53 -10.31
CA HIS A 360 -4.94 6.96 -10.97
C HIS A 360 -4.77 5.47 -11.16
N THR A 361 -5.85 4.82 -11.49
CA THR A 361 -5.83 3.39 -11.72
C THR A 361 -5.28 3.04 -13.10
N ILE A 362 -4.66 1.89 -13.19
CA ILE A 362 -4.20 1.29 -14.45
C ILE A 362 -5.31 0.41 -14.99
N ALA A 363 -5.35 0.20 -16.29
CA ALA A 363 -6.27 -0.67 -17.02
C ALA A 363 -7.43 0.02 -17.73
N LEU A 364 -7.31 1.29 -18.00
CA LEU A 364 -8.31 2.06 -18.73
C LEU A 364 -8.58 1.59 -20.17
N GLN A 365 -7.77 0.68 -20.72
CA GLN A 365 -7.75 0.43 -22.17
C GLN A 365 -8.51 -0.83 -22.62
N THR A 366 -9.08 -1.63 -21.73
CA THR A 366 -9.48 -3.00 -22.11
C THR A 366 -10.93 -3.36 -21.99
N THR A 367 -11.77 -2.53 -21.42
CA THR A 367 -13.15 -2.97 -21.10
C THR A 367 -14.25 -2.46 -22.01
N GLY A 368 -13.95 -1.61 -22.99
CA GLY A 368 -15.00 -1.03 -23.88
C GLY A 368 -16.08 -0.26 -23.11
N GLN A 369 -15.83 0.05 -21.84
CA GLN A 369 -16.74 0.77 -20.97
C GLN A 369 -16.52 2.28 -21.07
N THR A 370 -17.52 3.01 -20.66
CA THR A 370 -17.56 4.47 -20.60
C THR A 370 -16.24 5.11 -20.23
N GLU A 371 -15.89 6.17 -20.94
CA GLU A 371 -14.68 6.98 -20.73
C GLU A 371 -14.45 7.29 -19.26
N VAL A 372 -13.45 6.66 -18.67
CA VAL A 372 -13.01 6.95 -17.31
C VAL A 372 -12.14 8.20 -17.36
N ARG A 373 -12.58 9.26 -16.72
CA ARG A 373 -11.83 10.51 -16.67
C ARG A 373 -10.70 10.42 -15.65
N GLN A 374 -9.54 10.92 -16.05
CA GLN A 374 -8.39 11.03 -15.19
C GLN A 374 -8.70 11.88 -13.95
N PHE A 375 -8.21 11.47 -12.78
CA PHE A 375 -8.20 12.29 -11.57
C PHE A 375 -7.36 13.54 -11.82
N SER A 376 -7.88 14.73 -11.48
CA SER A 376 -7.13 15.95 -11.72
C SER A 376 -5.91 16.07 -10.80
N GLU A 377 -4.85 16.70 -11.31
CA GLU A 377 -3.62 16.94 -10.54
C GLU A 377 -3.87 17.73 -9.26
N ASP A 378 -4.74 18.75 -9.35
CA ASP A 378 -5.07 19.59 -8.21
C ASP A 378 -5.75 18.79 -7.11
N ASN A 379 -6.76 18.00 -7.45
CA ASN A 379 -7.48 17.22 -6.46
C ASN A 379 -6.69 16.00 -5.96
N TYR A 380 -5.74 15.47 -6.75
CA TYR A 380 -4.80 14.48 -6.23
C TYR A 380 -3.85 15.09 -5.19
N ARG A 381 -3.32 16.30 -5.42
CA ARG A 381 -2.54 17.03 -4.40
C ARG A 381 -3.36 17.31 -3.14
N GLU A 382 -4.64 17.71 -3.32
CA GLU A 382 -5.54 17.90 -2.18
C GLU A 382 -5.75 16.60 -1.38
N LEU A 383 -5.96 15.47 -2.05
CA LEU A 383 -6.05 14.16 -1.40
C LEU A 383 -4.82 13.88 -0.51
N LEU A 384 -3.62 14.07 -1.04
CA LEU A 384 -2.38 13.85 -0.30
C LEU A 384 -2.28 14.78 0.92
N TRP A 385 -2.69 16.05 0.80
CA TRP A 385 -2.77 16.94 1.94
C TRP A 385 -3.73 16.44 3.01
N HIS A 386 -4.92 15.99 2.60
CA HIS A 386 -5.90 15.45 3.55
C HIS A 386 -5.40 14.18 4.24
N LEU A 387 -4.66 13.33 3.55
CA LEU A 387 -4.03 12.16 4.18
C LEU A 387 -3.06 12.57 5.30
N LEU A 388 -2.15 13.52 5.04
CA LEU A 388 -1.22 14.04 6.05
C LEU A 388 -1.96 14.63 7.26
N LEU A 389 -3.00 15.43 7.04
CA LEU A 389 -3.80 16.02 8.11
C LEU A 389 -4.76 15.03 8.80
N ARG A 390 -4.74 13.78 8.38
CA ARG A 390 -5.45 12.64 8.99
C ARG A 390 -4.52 11.60 9.61
N GLY A 391 -3.26 11.99 9.88
CA GLY A 391 -2.33 11.16 10.63
C GLY A 391 -1.50 10.19 9.79
N HIS A 392 -1.31 10.46 8.49
CA HIS A 392 -0.34 9.72 7.70
C HIS A 392 1.03 10.42 7.78
N ASP A 393 2.09 9.63 7.97
CA ASP A 393 3.43 10.18 8.26
C ASP A 393 4.19 10.61 7.01
N THR A 394 4.01 9.86 5.92
CA THR A 394 4.65 10.10 4.63
C THR A 394 3.85 9.39 3.52
N PHE A 395 4.48 9.17 2.37
CA PHE A 395 3.90 8.41 1.26
C PHE A 395 4.89 7.39 0.72
N PHE A 396 4.37 6.25 0.28
CA PHE A 396 5.05 5.33 -0.62
C PHE A 396 4.35 5.39 -1.98
N MET A 397 4.97 6.04 -2.94
CA MET A 397 4.38 6.25 -4.25
C MET A 397 4.69 5.07 -5.17
N TRP A 398 3.64 4.49 -5.73
CA TRP A 398 3.73 3.51 -6.80
C TRP A 398 3.15 4.10 -8.09
N SER A 399 3.80 3.85 -9.22
CA SER A 399 3.31 4.27 -10.52
C SER A 399 3.97 3.44 -11.62
N PRO A 400 3.30 3.17 -12.74
CA PRO A 400 3.97 2.65 -13.94
C PRO A 400 5.05 3.63 -14.43
N GLN A 401 6.11 3.10 -15.00
CA GLN A 401 7.25 3.92 -15.44
C GLN A 401 6.88 5.15 -16.29
N GLN A 402 5.87 5.01 -17.15
CA GLN A 402 5.44 6.10 -18.05
C GLN A 402 4.89 7.33 -17.31
N GLU A 403 4.31 7.14 -16.15
CA GLU A 403 3.66 8.20 -15.36
C GLU A 403 4.46 8.55 -14.10
N GLY A 404 5.44 7.72 -13.76
CA GLY A 404 6.18 7.81 -12.52
C GLY A 404 6.86 9.15 -12.29
N LEU A 405 7.35 9.81 -13.33
CA LEU A 405 7.98 11.12 -13.20
C LEU A 405 6.97 12.20 -12.81
N LYS A 406 5.83 12.24 -13.52
CA LYS A 406 4.79 13.24 -13.23
C LYS A 406 4.21 13.07 -11.84
N GLU A 407 3.90 11.85 -11.47
CA GLU A 407 3.37 11.55 -10.14
C GLU A 407 4.38 11.82 -9.04
N SER A 408 5.67 11.48 -9.25
CA SER A 408 6.75 11.83 -8.32
C SER A 408 6.80 13.33 -8.03
N GLN A 409 6.60 14.15 -9.08
CA GLN A 409 6.53 15.60 -8.93
C GLN A 409 5.35 16.03 -8.08
N LEU A 410 4.14 15.49 -8.32
CA LEU A 410 2.92 15.84 -7.58
C LEU A 410 3.02 15.46 -6.11
N VAL A 411 3.49 14.25 -5.81
CA VAL A 411 3.62 13.76 -4.43
C VAL A 411 4.70 14.53 -3.68
N GLN A 412 5.86 14.76 -4.34
CA GLN A 412 6.95 15.50 -3.70
C GLN A 412 6.62 16.97 -3.45
N GLN A 413 5.85 17.62 -4.33
CA GLN A 413 5.37 18.99 -4.09
C GLN A 413 4.57 19.10 -2.80
N VAL A 414 3.66 18.14 -2.55
CA VAL A 414 2.89 18.11 -1.30
C VAL A 414 3.79 17.82 -0.12
N TYR A 415 4.67 16.82 -0.23
CA TYR A 415 5.61 16.47 0.82
C TYR A 415 6.51 17.66 1.21
N ALA A 416 7.08 18.35 0.23
CA ALA A 416 7.93 19.53 0.46
C ALA A 416 7.16 20.71 1.05
N ALA A 417 5.98 21.02 0.51
CA ALA A 417 5.15 22.13 1.01
C ALA A 417 4.67 21.87 2.45
N SER A 418 4.33 20.62 2.78
CA SER A 418 3.88 20.24 4.11
C SER A 418 5.00 20.31 5.17
N HIS A 419 6.26 20.40 4.75
CA HIS A 419 7.40 20.56 5.68
C HIS A 419 7.36 21.86 6.49
N ALA A 420 6.67 22.90 5.98
CA ALA A 420 6.40 24.12 6.73
C ALA A 420 5.57 23.87 8.00
N TYR A 421 4.78 22.80 8.01
CA TYR A 421 3.87 22.40 9.08
C TYR A 421 4.37 21.17 9.87
N ARG A 422 5.66 20.86 9.80
CA ARG A 422 6.24 19.65 10.39
C ARG A 422 5.90 19.42 11.86
N ASN A 423 5.77 20.51 12.65
CA ASN A 423 5.41 20.39 14.06
C ASN A 423 3.97 19.90 14.26
N PHE A 424 3.04 20.33 13.41
CA PHE A 424 1.67 19.81 13.41
C PHE A 424 1.61 18.36 12.95
N LEU A 425 2.39 18.01 11.91
CA LEU A 425 2.43 16.65 11.39
C LEU A 425 3.04 15.66 12.37
N ALA A 426 4.04 16.08 13.14
CA ALA A 426 4.74 15.22 14.10
C ALA A 426 4.00 15.09 15.45
N ASN A 427 3.28 16.13 15.89
CA ASN A 427 2.76 16.19 17.25
C ASN A 427 1.27 16.59 17.33
N GLY A 428 0.64 16.82 16.19
CA GLY A 428 -0.74 17.24 16.12
C GLY A 428 -1.73 16.08 16.25
N GLN A 429 -2.82 16.30 16.94
CA GLN A 429 -3.93 15.35 17.05
C GLN A 429 -4.92 15.55 15.91
N VAL A 430 -5.35 14.47 15.28
CA VAL A 430 -6.34 14.49 14.20
C VAL A 430 -7.71 14.89 14.78
N VAL A 431 -8.33 15.91 14.17
CA VAL A 431 -9.63 16.44 14.63
C VAL A 431 -10.81 15.68 14.04
N THR A 432 -10.71 15.25 12.79
CA THR A 432 -11.82 14.59 12.10
C THR A 432 -11.36 13.59 11.04
N PHE A 433 -12.09 12.49 10.96
CA PHE A 433 -11.98 11.50 9.89
C PHE A 433 -13.21 11.50 8.96
N ALA A 434 -14.16 12.38 9.18
CA ALA A 434 -15.40 12.42 8.42
C ALA A 434 -15.14 12.72 6.94
N VAL A 435 -15.77 11.94 6.05
CA VAL A 435 -15.79 12.18 4.60
C VAL A 435 -17.25 12.36 4.20
N PRO A 436 -17.62 13.50 3.61
CA PRO A 436 -19.01 13.75 3.21
C PRO A 436 -19.52 12.68 2.23
N PRO A 437 -20.73 12.14 2.39
CA PRO A 437 -21.26 11.09 1.51
C PRO A 437 -21.74 11.62 0.14
N GLN A 438 -21.63 12.93 -0.07
CA GLN A 438 -21.98 13.64 -1.32
C GLN A 438 -20.90 14.68 -1.64
N PRO A 439 -20.70 15.03 -2.92
CA PRO A 439 -19.78 16.11 -3.30
C PRO A 439 -20.08 17.40 -2.54
N GLY A 440 -19.05 17.95 -1.93
CA GLY A 440 -19.13 19.14 -1.11
C GLY A 440 -17.78 19.48 -0.49
N PRO A 441 -17.74 20.44 0.46
CA PRO A 441 -16.51 20.79 1.13
C PRO A 441 -16.02 19.64 2.04
N VAL A 442 -14.76 19.28 1.91
CA VAL A 442 -14.05 18.32 2.76
C VAL A 442 -13.06 19.08 3.63
N VAL A 443 -13.09 18.82 4.93
CA VAL A 443 -12.18 19.45 5.89
C VAL A 443 -11.35 18.38 6.57
N SER A 444 -10.06 18.64 6.72
CA SER A 444 -9.15 17.90 7.60
C SER A 444 -8.39 18.87 8.48
N ALA A 445 -8.11 18.50 9.72
CA ALA A 445 -7.43 19.36 10.65
C ALA A 445 -6.57 18.59 11.65
N LEU A 446 -5.44 19.21 12.03
CA LEU A 446 -4.58 18.79 13.13
C LEU A 446 -4.60 19.87 14.22
N ARG A 447 -4.75 19.43 15.46
CA ARG A 447 -4.66 20.28 16.64
C ARG A 447 -3.30 20.10 17.31
N LEU A 448 -2.63 21.21 17.61
CA LEU A 448 -1.38 21.24 18.38
C LEU A 448 -1.49 22.29 19.47
N GLY A 449 -1.71 21.88 20.70
CA GLY A 449 -2.00 22.81 21.81
C GLY A 449 -3.24 23.64 21.56
N THR A 450 -3.09 24.98 21.53
CA THR A 450 -4.15 25.92 21.20
C THR A 450 -4.24 26.24 19.70
N GLN A 451 -3.39 25.65 18.88
CA GLN A 451 -3.37 25.92 17.45
C GLN A 451 -4.06 24.79 16.66
N LEU A 452 -4.73 25.18 15.60
CA LEU A 452 -5.42 24.30 14.69
C LEU A 452 -4.96 24.56 13.26
N LEU A 453 -4.35 23.55 12.63
CA LEU A 453 -4.01 23.57 11.21
C LEU A 453 -5.14 22.92 10.44
N VAL A 454 -5.75 23.65 9.50
CA VAL A 454 -6.92 23.21 8.75
C VAL A 454 -6.69 23.30 7.25
N ARG A 455 -7.15 22.28 6.52
CA ARG A 455 -7.29 22.30 5.07
C ARG A 455 -8.72 22.05 4.68
N ARG A 456 -9.23 22.83 3.72
CA ARG A 456 -10.53 22.66 3.12
C ARG A 456 -10.39 22.50 1.61
N THR A 457 -11.02 21.48 1.06
CA THR A 457 -11.14 21.25 -0.39
C THR A 457 -12.62 21.23 -0.75
N ASP A 458 -13.01 21.91 -1.81
CA ASP A 458 -14.40 22.08 -2.23
C ASP A 458 -14.63 21.35 -3.56
N PHE A 459 -15.73 20.58 -3.62
CA PHE A 459 -16.21 19.89 -4.81
C PHE A 459 -17.55 20.46 -5.31
N ASP A 460 -17.93 21.61 -4.80
CA ASP A 460 -19.09 22.39 -5.22
C ASP A 460 -18.78 23.89 -5.20
N ASP A 461 -19.75 24.72 -5.58
CA ASP A 461 -19.60 26.17 -5.67
C ASP A 461 -20.05 26.92 -4.40
N ARG A 462 -20.26 26.22 -3.28
CA ARG A 462 -20.69 26.84 -2.04
C ARG A 462 -19.56 27.64 -1.39
N GLU A 463 -19.84 28.92 -1.13
CA GLU A 463 -18.91 29.82 -0.43
C GLU A 463 -19.13 29.86 1.09
N THR A 464 -20.22 29.24 1.59
CA THR A 464 -20.52 29.21 3.02
C THR A 464 -19.42 28.55 3.82
N PRO A 465 -19.06 29.07 5.00
CA PRO A 465 -18.12 28.43 5.90
C PRO A 465 -18.56 27.01 6.29
N VAL A 466 -17.61 26.13 6.49
CA VAL A 466 -17.83 24.83 7.13
C VAL A 466 -17.60 24.99 8.62
N LEU A 467 -18.57 24.59 9.42
CA LEU A 467 -18.45 24.63 10.87
C LEU A 467 -17.70 23.41 11.39
N LEU A 468 -16.49 23.62 11.90
CA LEU A 468 -15.69 22.58 12.52
C LEU A 468 -15.81 22.67 14.04
N GLN A 469 -16.21 21.58 14.68
CA GLN A 469 -16.30 21.48 16.14
C GLN A 469 -14.99 20.97 16.72
N VAL A 470 -14.38 21.74 17.62
CA VAL A 470 -13.13 21.37 18.31
C VAL A 470 -13.22 21.80 19.78
N ASP A 471 -13.17 20.86 20.70
CA ASP A 471 -13.22 21.12 22.15
C ASP A 471 -14.37 22.03 22.60
N GLY A 472 -15.54 21.83 22.03
CA GLY A 472 -16.74 22.63 22.33
C GLY A 472 -16.76 24.03 21.67
N GLN A 473 -15.75 24.36 20.88
CA GLN A 473 -15.71 25.60 20.10
C GLN A 473 -16.10 25.30 18.65
N THR A 474 -16.77 26.29 18.04
CA THR A 474 -17.12 26.24 16.61
C THR A 474 -16.17 27.15 15.84
N ILE A 475 -15.49 26.58 14.86
CA ILE A 475 -14.54 27.27 13.98
C ILE A 475 -15.16 27.39 12.59
N ASP A 476 -15.26 28.62 12.07
CA ASP A 476 -15.72 28.90 10.71
C ASP A 476 -14.57 28.70 9.72
N VAL A 477 -14.57 27.56 9.00
CA VAL A 477 -13.58 27.27 7.99
C VAL A 477 -14.01 27.83 6.65
N HIS A 478 -13.43 28.96 6.27
CA HIS A 478 -13.68 29.61 4.98
C HIS A 478 -12.94 28.86 3.84
N ARG A 479 -13.45 29.06 2.62
CA ARG A 479 -12.81 28.55 1.41
C ARG A 479 -11.48 29.28 1.18
N LEU A 480 -10.40 28.51 1.07
CA LEU A 480 -9.07 29.02 0.74
C LEU A 480 -8.34 27.99 -0.14
N LYS A 481 -8.51 28.11 -1.45
CA LYS A 481 -8.03 27.12 -2.41
C LYS A 481 -6.52 26.92 -2.31
N GLY A 482 -6.11 25.67 -2.13
CA GLY A 482 -4.71 25.26 -2.20
C GLY A 482 -3.84 25.63 -0.99
N HIS A 483 -4.43 26.16 0.10
CA HIS A 483 -3.70 26.59 1.28
C HIS A 483 -4.26 26.00 2.57
N CYS A 484 -3.39 25.78 3.54
CA CYS A 484 -3.82 25.51 4.92
C CYS A 484 -4.08 26.83 5.65
N GLN A 485 -5.00 26.79 6.62
CA GLN A 485 -5.33 27.88 7.52
C GLN A 485 -4.89 27.50 8.94
N VAL A 486 -4.38 28.45 9.71
CA VAL A 486 -4.05 28.24 11.11
C VAL A 486 -4.98 29.10 11.95
N PHE A 487 -5.66 28.48 12.93
CA PHE A 487 -6.55 29.15 13.87
C PHE A 487 -6.01 29.02 15.29
N GLU A 488 -6.28 30.03 16.13
CA GLU A 488 -6.03 29.95 17.56
C GLU A 488 -7.33 29.59 18.29
N LEU A 489 -7.30 28.52 19.07
CA LEU A 489 -8.40 28.10 19.92
C LEU A 489 -8.40 28.90 21.22
N GLN A 490 -9.56 29.30 21.70
CA GLN A 490 -9.68 29.95 23.01
C GLN A 490 -9.37 28.90 24.09
N GLN A 491 -8.57 29.28 25.07
CA GLN A 491 -8.36 28.41 26.22
C GLN A 491 -9.67 28.29 27.00
N SER A 492 -10.15 27.08 27.19
CA SER A 492 -11.27 26.83 28.10
C SER A 492 -10.82 27.27 29.49
N ARG A 493 -11.53 28.24 30.08
CA ARG A 493 -11.27 28.71 31.44
C ARG A 493 -11.63 27.67 32.47
#